data_213623e273af8ef25c2a14516ad01dab
#
_entry.id   213623e273af8ef25c2a14516ad01dab
#
_cell.length_a   1.000
_cell.length_b   1.000
_cell.length_c   1.000
_cell.angle_alpha   90.00
_cell.angle_beta   90.00
_cell.angle_gamma   90.00
#
_symmetry.space_group_name_H-M   'P 1'
#
loop_
_entity.id
_entity.type
_entity.pdbx_description
1 polymer ?
#
loop_
_entity_poly.entity_id
_entity_poly.type
_entity_poly.pdbx_seq_one_letter_code
_entity_poly.pdbx_strand_id
1 'polypeptide(L)'
;MKKVAFYTLGCKVNQYETEAMLEMFEKNGYENVPSEDYADVYVINTCTVTHMSDRKSRQYIRRVKKKNPNSIIAVVGCYSQISPEEILDIEDVNLVMGTNDRRSIVDKVENIDSGSKVSTVDDIMKVREFEEIEINQTNGKTRAFIKIQDGCDRYCSYCIIPYARGRIRSRDRRSIIDEIRKLAENGYKEVVLTGIHVASYGRDLEEDIDILTVIKDVNEVDGIERIRLSSVEPVLFTEDFIDQISKIDKLVPHYHLSLQSGCDATLKRMNRRYTTEDYRRTVDNLRARIPRVSLTTDVIVGFPGETNEEFSETLAYLKDLKLMHMHVFKYSPRKGTPAASMEDQVDPQMKQMRSDSLLALSTKNFRLFADQFKDTDLKVLFEEVDKDGYYEGLTDNYMRIKVRSDKDIRGQILPVRIEEICDDYCIGGLV
;
A
#
# COMPACT_ATOMS: atom_id res chain seq x y z
N MET A 1 -5.81 25.89 -20.91
CA MET A 1 -6.02 25.20 -19.61
C MET A 1 -4.65 24.84 -19.08
N LYS A 2 -4.36 25.13 -17.81
CA LYS A 2 -3.08 24.71 -17.20
C LYS A 2 -3.06 23.19 -17.07
N LYS A 3 -1.87 22.59 -17.22
CA LYS A 3 -1.69 21.14 -17.14
C LYS A 3 -1.00 20.74 -15.85
N VAL A 4 -1.48 19.67 -15.22
CA VAL A 4 -0.85 19.06 -14.05
C VAL A 4 -0.47 17.61 -14.36
N ALA A 5 0.70 17.19 -13.90
CA ALA A 5 1.15 15.81 -13.98
C ALA A 5 1.53 15.29 -12.59
N PHE A 6 1.10 14.08 -12.27
CA PHE A 6 1.40 13.44 -11.01
C PHE A 6 2.38 12.29 -11.17
N TYR A 7 3.36 12.20 -10.28
CA TYR A 7 4.25 11.06 -10.17
C TYR A 7 4.24 10.53 -8.74
N THR A 8 3.73 9.32 -8.56
CA THR A 8 3.53 8.74 -7.22
C THR A 8 4.51 7.60 -6.98
N LEU A 9 5.22 7.69 -5.88
CA LEU A 9 6.03 6.62 -5.32
C LEU A 9 5.45 6.23 -3.96
N GLY A 10 5.45 4.93 -3.66
CA GLY A 10 5.12 4.48 -2.31
C GLY A 10 3.96 3.49 -2.23
N CYS A 11 3.15 3.65 -1.19
CA CYS A 11 2.11 2.71 -0.78
C CYS A 11 0.71 3.13 -1.29
N LYS A 12 -0.29 2.29 -0.98
CA LYS A 12 -1.71 2.55 -1.28
C LYS A 12 -2.21 3.87 -0.69
N VAL A 13 -1.68 4.28 0.47
CA VAL A 13 -1.99 5.58 1.08
C VAL A 13 -1.51 6.73 0.19
N ASN A 14 -0.28 6.66 -0.33
CA ASN A 14 0.21 7.67 -1.28
C ASN A 14 -0.61 7.70 -2.58
N GLN A 15 -1.08 6.55 -3.05
CA GLN A 15 -1.96 6.49 -4.24
C GLN A 15 -3.28 7.20 -3.98
N TYR A 16 -3.95 6.90 -2.86
CA TYR A 16 -5.16 7.60 -2.44
C TYR A 16 -4.94 9.12 -2.36
N GLU A 17 -3.88 9.54 -1.68
CA GLU A 17 -3.56 10.97 -1.52
C GLU A 17 -3.29 11.66 -2.87
N THR A 18 -2.67 10.96 -3.81
CA THR A 18 -2.46 11.47 -5.16
C THR A 18 -3.77 11.65 -5.91
N GLU A 19 -4.68 10.68 -5.85
CA GLU A 19 -5.99 10.75 -6.50
C GLU A 19 -6.84 11.90 -5.94
N ALA A 20 -6.83 12.09 -4.62
CA ALA A 20 -7.51 13.20 -3.97
C ALA A 20 -6.92 14.56 -4.40
N MET A 21 -5.59 14.71 -4.42
CA MET A 21 -4.96 15.94 -4.91
C MET A 21 -5.26 16.19 -6.39
N LEU A 22 -5.25 15.14 -7.20
CA LEU A 22 -5.59 15.23 -8.63
C LEU A 22 -6.99 15.80 -8.84
N GLU A 23 -8.00 15.27 -8.13
CA GLU A 23 -9.36 15.82 -8.19
C GLU A 23 -9.42 17.31 -7.78
N MET A 24 -8.62 17.73 -6.79
CA MET A 24 -8.55 19.14 -6.41
C MET A 24 -8.04 20.01 -7.55
N PHE A 25 -6.98 19.57 -8.26
CA PHE A 25 -6.48 20.30 -9.44
C PHE A 25 -7.51 20.32 -10.56
N GLU A 26 -8.19 19.22 -10.87
CA GLU A 26 -9.23 19.14 -11.90
C GLU A 26 -10.41 20.08 -11.59
N LYS A 27 -10.88 20.11 -10.33
CA LYS A 27 -11.91 21.05 -9.86
C LYS A 27 -11.49 22.52 -9.99
N ASN A 28 -10.20 22.80 -9.97
CA ASN A 28 -9.64 24.15 -10.19
C ASN A 28 -9.22 24.41 -11.65
N GLY A 29 -9.70 23.59 -12.59
CA GLY A 29 -9.57 23.82 -14.03
C GLY A 29 -8.22 23.41 -14.63
N TYR A 30 -7.48 22.54 -13.96
CA TYR A 30 -6.29 21.90 -14.54
C TYR A 30 -6.67 20.66 -15.36
N GLU A 31 -5.93 20.43 -16.44
CA GLU A 31 -5.98 19.19 -17.21
C GLU A 31 -4.94 18.20 -16.67
N ASN A 32 -5.36 16.99 -16.28
CA ASN A 32 -4.44 15.94 -15.93
C ASN A 32 -3.78 15.35 -17.18
N VAL A 33 -2.46 15.28 -17.16
CA VAL A 33 -1.67 14.68 -18.24
C VAL A 33 -0.74 13.58 -17.69
N PRO A 34 -0.33 12.62 -18.52
CA PRO A 34 0.64 11.62 -18.10
C PRO A 34 1.93 12.24 -17.54
N SER A 35 2.51 11.59 -16.53
CA SER A 35 3.72 12.08 -15.86
C SER A 35 4.91 12.33 -16.80
N GLU A 36 4.92 11.67 -17.95
CA GLU A 36 5.96 11.81 -18.98
C GLU A 36 5.69 12.98 -19.93
N ASP A 37 4.51 13.61 -19.90
CA ASP A 37 4.13 14.67 -20.81
C ASP A 37 4.53 16.06 -20.30
N TYR A 38 4.33 17.05 -21.13
CA TYR A 38 4.53 18.45 -20.76
C TYR A 38 3.41 18.91 -19.84
N ALA A 39 3.78 19.42 -18.66
CA ALA A 39 2.85 19.99 -17.70
C ALA A 39 3.36 21.31 -17.13
N ASP A 40 2.45 22.20 -16.74
CA ASP A 40 2.78 23.45 -16.06
C ASP A 40 3.13 23.21 -14.59
N VAL A 41 2.55 22.16 -14.01
CA VAL A 41 2.78 21.75 -12.62
C VAL A 41 3.09 20.25 -12.58
N TYR A 42 4.16 19.86 -11.90
CA TYR A 42 4.45 18.48 -11.56
C TYR A 42 4.33 18.29 -10.06
N VAL A 43 3.43 17.41 -9.63
CA VAL A 43 3.27 16.99 -8.23
C VAL A 43 3.91 15.64 -8.03
N ILE A 44 4.93 15.57 -7.17
CA ILE A 44 5.70 14.37 -6.92
C ILE A 44 5.38 13.88 -5.50
N ASN A 45 4.53 12.86 -5.39
CA ASN A 45 4.19 12.25 -4.10
C ASN A 45 5.23 11.19 -3.75
N THR A 46 6.02 11.46 -2.72
CA THR A 46 7.25 10.75 -2.40
C THR A 46 7.09 9.71 -1.31
N CYS A 47 7.92 8.67 -1.40
CA CYS A 47 8.07 7.64 -0.37
C CYS A 47 9.48 7.68 0.21
N THR A 48 9.62 7.34 1.50
CA THR A 48 10.92 7.29 2.20
C THR A 48 11.19 5.95 2.88
N VAL A 49 10.48 4.88 2.51
CA VAL A 49 10.67 3.56 3.12
C VAL A 49 12.02 2.95 2.72
N THR A 50 12.53 3.25 1.52
CA THR A 50 13.83 2.76 1.04
C THR A 50 14.66 3.87 0.40
N HIS A 51 15.99 3.76 0.45
CA HIS A 51 16.89 4.68 -0.27
C HIS A 51 16.65 4.72 -1.79
N MET A 52 16.17 3.61 -2.36
CA MET A 52 15.84 3.54 -3.77
C MET A 52 14.67 4.47 -4.13
N SER A 53 13.68 4.60 -3.23
CA SER A 53 12.54 5.51 -3.42
C SER A 53 13.00 6.97 -3.41
N ASP A 54 13.87 7.36 -2.46
CA ASP A 54 14.43 8.72 -2.41
C ASP A 54 15.22 9.03 -3.68
N ARG A 55 16.07 8.09 -4.15
CA ARG A 55 16.83 8.24 -5.40
C ARG A 55 15.93 8.40 -6.62
N LYS A 56 14.87 7.59 -6.73
CA LYS A 56 13.90 7.69 -7.84
C LYS A 56 13.19 9.04 -7.83
N SER A 57 12.80 9.55 -6.66
CA SER A 57 12.20 10.89 -6.52
C SER A 57 13.13 11.98 -7.07
N ARG A 58 14.39 12.02 -6.63
CA ARG A 58 15.39 12.99 -7.10
C ARG A 58 15.67 12.87 -8.61
N GLN A 59 15.73 11.67 -9.15
CA GLN A 59 15.93 11.45 -10.58
C GLN A 59 14.75 11.98 -11.39
N TYR A 60 13.52 11.76 -10.92
CA TYR A 60 12.32 12.25 -11.61
C TYR A 60 12.24 13.76 -11.58
N ILE A 61 12.49 14.42 -10.45
CA ILE A 61 12.54 15.89 -10.30
C ILE A 61 13.44 16.50 -11.37
N ARG A 62 14.70 16.04 -11.46
CA ARG A 62 15.66 16.56 -12.44
C ARG A 62 15.23 16.32 -13.89
N ARG A 63 14.57 15.18 -14.16
CA ARG A 63 14.12 14.82 -15.50
C ARG A 63 13.01 15.77 -15.99
N VAL A 64 11.99 16.01 -15.15
CA VAL A 64 10.84 16.85 -15.56
C VAL A 64 11.24 18.31 -15.69
N LYS A 65 12.12 18.83 -14.85
CA LYS A 65 12.63 20.20 -14.98
C LYS A 65 13.44 20.41 -16.24
N LYS A 66 14.25 19.44 -16.63
CA LYS A 66 14.97 19.48 -17.91
C LYS A 66 14.00 19.53 -19.09
N LYS A 67 12.82 18.88 -18.99
CA LYS A 67 11.79 18.85 -20.02
C LYS A 67 11.00 20.16 -20.07
N ASN A 68 10.65 20.72 -18.93
CA ASN A 68 9.98 22.01 -18.81
C ASN A 68 10.64 22.90 -17.74
N PRO A 69 11.61 23.75 -18.12
CA PRO A 69 12.30 24.65 -17.19
C PRO A 69 11.38 25.64 -16.45
N ASN A 70 10.23 25.95 -17.04
CA ASN A 70 9.28 26.93 -16.48
C ASN A 70 8.20 26.28 -15.60
N SER A 71 8.19 24.95 -15.47
CA SER A 71 7.20 24.27 -14.63
C SER A 71 7.40 24.55 -13.15
N ILE A 72 6.29 24.51 -12.40
CA ILE A 72 6.30 24.45 -10.94
C ILE A 72 6.46 22.99 -10.53
N ILE A 73 7.43 22.70 -9.67
CA ILE A 73 7.64 21.37 -9.09
C ILE A 73 7.26 21.40 -7.62
N ALA A 74 6.17 20.71 -7.28
CA ALA A 74 5.70 20.47 -5.92
C ALA A 74 6.08 19.06 -5.47
N VAL A 75 6.84 18.94 -4.39
CA VAL A 75 7.26 17.65 -3.81
C VAL A 75 6.54 17.44 -2.49
N VAL A 76 5.76 16.38 -2.39
CA VAL A 76 4.92 16.09 -1.23
C VAL A 76 5.21 14.69 -0.67
N GLY A 77 4.69 14.36 0.50
CA GLY A 77 4.70 12.99 1.04
C GLY A 77 5.82 12.70 2.04
N CYS A 78 6.12 11.42 2.24
CA CYS A 78 6.94 10.97 3.37
C CYS A 78 8.40 11.43 3.29
N TYR A 79 9.01 11.48 2.11
CA TYR A 79 10.38 11.97 1.98
C TYR A 79 10.46 13.47 2.27
N SER A 80 9.51 14.25 1.75
CA SER A 80 9.39 15.69 2.06
C SER A 80 9.21 15.96 3.55
N GLN A 81 8.47 15.11 4.26
CA GLN A 81 8.26 15.25 5.69
C GLN A 81 9.55 15.00 6.50
N ILE A 82 10.36 14.01 6.08
CA ILE A 82 11.57 13.60 6.83
C ILE A 82 12.78 14.49 6.51
N SER A 83 12.91 14.92 5.27
CA SER A 83 14.08 15.66 4.77
C SER A 83 13.67 16.85 3.91
N PRO A 84 12.88 17.79 4.46
CA PRO A 84 12.37 18.94 3.67
C PRO A 84 13.51 19.83 3.15
N GLU A 85 14.55 20.03 3.93
CA GLU A 85 15.71 20.84 3.56
C GLU A 85 16.48 20.20 2.40
N GLU A 86 16.75 18.90 2.46
CA GLU A 86 17.43 18.15 1.37
C GLU A 86 16.68 18.27 0.03
N ILE A 87 15.33 18.30 0.08
CA ILE A 87 14.51 18.45 -1.12
C ILE A 87 14.47 19.88 -1.58
N LEU A 88 14.36 20.85 -0.67
CA LEU A 88 14.35 22.27 -0.99
C LEU A 88 15.69 22.74 -1.59
N ASP A 89 16.79 22.09 -1.20
CA ASP A 89 18.13 22.35 -1.76
C ASP A 89 18.27 21.90 -3.22
N ILE A 90 17.37 21.05 -3.71
CA ILE A 90 17.31 20.72 -5.14
C ILE A 90 16.91 22.00 -5.89
N GLU A 91 17.76 22.47 -6.80
CA GLU A 91 17.61 23.77 -7.49
C GLU A 91 16.24 23.93 -8.15
N ASP A 92 15.69 22.85 -8.63
CA ASP A 92 14.48 22.80 -9.45
C ASP A 92 13.16 22.74 -8.66
N VAL A 93 13.17 22.54 -7.34
CA VAL A 93 11.96 22.43 -6.52
C VAL A 93 11.45 23.78 -6.09
N ASN A 94 10.15 24.00 -6.28
CA ASN A 94 9.46 25.23 -5.91
C ASN A 94 8.68 25.10 -4.60
N LEU A 95 7.99 23.97 -4.38
CA LEU A 95 7.16 23.73 -3.20
C LEU A 95 7.52 22.40 -2.55
N VAL A 96 7.73 22.42 -1.24
CA VAL A 96 7.90 21.22 -0.42
C VAL A 96 6.78 21.18 0.62
N MET A 97 5.96 20.11 0.58
CA MET A 97 4.89 19.87 1.56
C MET A 97 5.10 18.50 2.21
N GLY A 98 4.75 18.41 3.48
CA GLY A 98 4.86 17.16 4.25
C GLY A 98 3.74 16.16 3.95
N THR A 99 3.37 15.46 5.01
CA THR A 99 2.29 14.43 4.99
C THR A 99 0.98 14.97 5.58
N ASN A 100 0.84 16.28 5.69
CA ASN A 100 -0.34 16.98 6.19
C ASN A 100 -0.65 18.20 5.32
N ASP A 101 -1.88 18.73 5.40
CA ASP A 101 -2.36 19.95 4.72
C ASP A 101 -2.30 19.88 3.17
N ARG A 102 -2.56 18.72 2.59
CA ARG A 102 -2.60 18.54 1.13
C ARG A 102 -3.77 19.24 0.48
N ARG A 103 -4.87 19.46 1.22
CA ARG A 103 -6.03 20.22 0.72
C ARG A 103 -5.69 21.65 0.29
N SER A 104 -4.60 22.22 0.78
CA SER A 104 -4.12 23.55 0.38
C SER A 104 -3.16 23.54 -0.82
N ILE A 105 -2.90 22.40 -1.46
CA ILE A 105 -1.86 22.25 -2.47
C ILE A 105 -2.11 23.14 -3.69
N VAL A 106 -3.36 23.26 -4.16
CA VAL A 106 -3.69 24.07 -5.34
C VAL A 106 -3.43 25.54 -5.05
N ASP A 107 -3.95 26.05 -3.92
CA ASP A 107 -3.74 27.45 -3.50
C ASP A 107 -2.26 27.77 -3.36
N LYS A 108 -1.48 26.86 -2.78
CA LYS A 108 -0.03 27.05 -2.63
C LYS A 108 0.69 27.08 -3.96
N VAL A 109 0.33 26.19 -4.89
CA VAL A 109 0.91 26.16 -6.24
C VAL A 109 0.56 27.42 -7.03
N GLU A 110 -0.66 27.94 -6.90
CA GLU A 110 -1.11 29.13 -7.62
C GLU A 110 -0.48 30.44 -7.10
N ASN A 111 -0.09 30.45 -5.82
CA ASN A 111 0.54 31.60 -5.18
C ASN A 111 2.09 31.57 -5.18
N ILE A 112 2.69 30.59 -5.86
CA ILE A 112 4.15 30.49 -5.98
C ILE A 112 4.60 31.05 -7.33
N ASP A 113 5.54 32.01 -7.28
CA ASP A 113 6.27 32.47 -8.47
C ASP A 113 7.27 31.38 -8.92
N SER A 114 7.47 31.25 -10.23
CA SER A 114 8.32 30.24 -10.85
C SER A 114 9.80 30.22 -10.38
N GLY A 115 10.25 31.24 -9.70
CA GLY A 115 11.60 31.32 -9.10
C GLY A 115 11.65 31.19 -7.59
N SER A 116 10.50 31.06 -6.92
CA SER A 116 10.42 30.96 -5.47
C SER A 116 10.59 29.53 -4.98
N LYS A 117 11.12 29.39 -3.77
CA LYS A 117 11.24 28.12 -3.05
C LYS A 117 10.54 28.24 -1.70
N VAL A 118 9.55 27.40 -1.47
CA VAL A 118 8.72 27.45 -0.27
C VAL A 118 8.63 26.05 0.35
N SER A 119 8.84 25.96 1.66
CA SER A 119 8.54 24.76 2.44
C SER A 119 7.41 25.06 3.43
N THR A 120 6.40 24.20 3.42
CA THR A 120 5.25 24.28 4.34
C THR A 120 5.08 22.98 5.12
N VAL A 121 6.20 22.39 5.52
CA VAL A 121 6.22 21.13 6.27
C VAL A 121 5.97 21.40 7.74
N ASP A 122 4.86 20.86 8.26
CA ASP A 122 4.50 20.95 9.66
C ASP A 122 5.25 19.93 10.53
N ASP A 123 5.30 20.21 11.84
CA ASP A 123 5.69 19.21 12.82
C ASP A 123 4.58 18.14 12.95
N ILE A 124 4.73 17.05 12.22
CA ILE A 124 3.73 15.98 12.14
C ILE A 124 3.41 15.35 13.50
N MET A 125 4.33 15.46 14.46
CA MET A 125 4.12 14.95 15.82
C MET A 125 3.11 15.76 16.64
N LYS A 126 2.77 16.98 16.18
CA LYS A 126 1.75 17.85 16.77
C LYS A 126 0.37 17.68 16.14
N VAL A 127 0.30 17.10 14.95
CA VAL A 127 -0.98 16.89 14.26
C VAL A 127 -1.78 15.81 14.97
N ARG A 128 -3.05 16.10 15.27
CA ARG A 128 -3.98 15.21 15.99
C ARG A 128 -5.18 14.79 15.15
N GLU A 129 -5.56 15.61 14.21
CA GLU A 129 -6.74 15.38 13.40
C GLU A 129 -6.39 14.62 12.12
N PHE A 130 -7.31 13.78 11.69
CA PHE A 130 -7.22 13.14 10.36
C PHE A 130 -7.46 14.21 9.29
N GLU A 131 -6.63 14.24 8.27
CA GLU A 131 -6.83 15.15 7.12
C GLU A 131 -7.92 14.58 6.21
N GLU A 132 -9.09 15.20 6.23
CA GLU A 132 -10.21 14.83 5.37
C GLU A 132 -9.95 15.32 3.94
N ILE A 133 -9.61 14.39 3.08
CA ILE A 133 -9.54 14.53 1.63
C ILE A 133 -10.37 13.40 1.04
N GLU A 134 -11.24 13.69 0.08
CA GLU A 134 -12.16 12.72 -0.51
C GLU A 134 -11.82 12.48 -1.98
N ILE A 135 -12.15 11.27 -2.43
CA ILE A 135 -12.10 10.89 -3.84
C ILE A 135 -13.54 10.59 -4.28
N ASN A 136 -13.98 11.22 -5.36
CA ASN A 136 -15.28 10.90 -5.97
C ASN A 136 -15.13 9.96 -7.17
N GLN A 137 -13.97 10.02 -7.84
CA GLN A 137 -13.65 9.16 -8.97
C GLN A 137 -12.16 8.79 -8.93
N THR A 138 -11.83 7.54 -9.23
CA THR A 138 -10.45 7.12 -9.45
C THR A 138 -10.25 6.90 -10.95
N ASN A 139 -9.45 7.74 -11.59
CA ASN A 139 -9.27 7.73 -13.04
C ASN A 139 -8.77 6.38 -13.55
N GLY A 140 -9.61 5.65 -14.28
CA GLY A 140 -9.27 4.40 -14.96
C GLY A 140 -9.08 3.19 -14.05
N LYS A 141 -9.44 3.25 -12.76
CA LYS A 141 -9.37 2.12 -11.83
C LYS A 141 -10.74 1.51 -11.58
N THR A 142 -10.75 0.23 -11.31
CA THR A 142 -11.94 -0.59 -11.08
C THR A 142 -12.17 -0.90 -9.61
N ARG A 143 -11.15 -0.69 -8.77
CA ARG A 143 -11.24 -0.74 -7.31
C ARG A 143 -10.65 0.53 -6.71
N ALA A 144 -11.28 1.01 -5.65
CA ALA A 144 -10.89 2.22 -4.96
C ALA A 144 -10.10 1.91 -3.68
N PHE A 145 -9.03 2.65 -3.43
CA PHE A 145 -8.38 2.68 -2.13
C PHE A 145 -9.08 3.72 -1.27
N ILE A 146 -9.43 3.36 -0.04
CA ILE A 146 -10.07 4.26 0.92
C ILE A 146 -9.16 4.42 2.12
N LYS A 147 -8.61 5.61 2.29
CA LYS A 147 -7.77 5.90 3.44
C LYS A 147 -8.64 6.14 4.67
N ILE A 148 -8.62 5.19 5.60
CA ILE A 148 -9.41 5.24 6.83
C ILE A 148 -8.58 5.61 8.07
N GLN A 149 -7.24 5.56 7.95
CA GLN A 149 -6.34 5.74 9.08
C GLN A 149 -4.99 6.28 8.61
N ASP A 150 -4.33 7.13 9.41
CA ASP A 150 -2.97 7.63 9.19
C ASP A 150 -2.14 7.57 10.48
N GLY A 151 -0.81 7.62 10.34
CA GLY A 151 0.11 7.56 11.46
C GLY A 151 0.25 6.19 12.10
N CYS A 152 1.27 6.01 12.97
CA CYS A 152 1.56 4.74 13.63
C CYS A 152 2.38 4.93 14.90
N ASP A 153 1.95 4.30 16.01
CA ASP A 153 2.63 4.35 17.32
C ASP A 153 3.38 3.04 17.65
N ARG A 154 3.70 2.22 16.65
CA ARG A 154 4.40 0.95 16.87
C ARG A 154 5.90 1.10 17.10
N TYR A 155 6.54 2.07 16.47
CA TYR A 155 7.97 2.35 16.59
C TYR A 155 8.85 1.11 16.41
N CYS A 156 8.55 0.31 15.36
CA CYS A 156 9.42 -0.78 14.96
C CYS A 156 10.82 -0.24 14.67
N SER A 157 11.88 -0.95 15.10
CA SER A 157 13.23 -0.40 15.12
C SER A 157 13.81 0.02 13.75
N TYR A 158 13.25 -0.52 12.67
CA TYR A 158 13.65 -0.19 11.29
C TYR A 158 12.77 0.88 10.63
N CYS A 159 11.65 1.26 11.25
CA CYS A 159 10.58 1.96 10.57
C CYS A 159 10.65 3.47 10.79
N ILE A 160 10.73 4.21 9.68
CA ILE A 160 10.73 5.69 9.68
C ILE A 160 9.30 6.27 9.71
N ILE A 161 8.28 5.45 9.50
CA ILE A 161 6.90 5.91 9.31
C ILE A 161 6.33 6.68 10.50
N PRO A 162 6.55 6.32 11.78
CA PRO A 162 6.08 7.14 12.90
C PRO A 162 6.56 8.60 12.83
N TYR A 163 7.77 8.81 12.33
CA TYR A 163 8.36 10.15 12.17
C TYR A 163 7.86 10.88 10.91
N ALA A 164 7.49 10.12 9.88
CA ALA A 164 6.98 10.68 8.64
C ALA A 164 5.46 10.95 8.66
N ARG A 165 4.71 10.16 9.43
CA ARG A 165 3.24 10.19 9.46
C ARG A 165 2.66 10.57 10.81
N GLY A 166 3.49 10.66 11.85
CA GLY A 166 3.07 11.04 13.18
C GLY A 166 2.24 9.97 13.90
N ARG A 167 1.45 10.43 14.88
CA ARG A 167 0.60 9.58 15.71
C ARG A 167 -0.60 9.03 14.96
N ILE A 168 -1.24 8.03 15.55
CA ILE A 168 -2.49 7.45 15.05
C ILE A 168 -3.54 8.56 14.91
N ARG A 169 -4.19 8.59 13.75
CA ARG A 169 -5.34 9.43 13.43
C ARG A 169 -6.32 8.60 12.59
N SER A 170 -7.51 8.43 13.11
CA SER A 170 -8.59 7.70 12.45
C SER A 170 -9.54 8.66 11.76
N ARG A 171 -10.01 8.27 10.59
CA ARG A 171 -11.01 9.02 9.84
C ARG A 171 -12.39 8.82 10.44
N ASP A 172 -13.23 9.85 10.40
CA ASP A 172 -14.63 9.75 10.80
C ASP A 172 -15.36 8.63 10.05
N ARG A 173 -16.11 7.81 10.80
CA ARG A 173 -16.83 6.66 10.27
C ARG A 173 -17.85 7.03 9.19
N ARG A 174 -18.61 8.13 9.41
CA ARG A 174 -19.62 8.59 8.47
C ARG A 174 -18.99 9.07 7.18
N SER A 175 -17.90 9.83 7.29
CA SER A 175 -17.11 10.29 6.14
C SER A 175 -16.61 9.12 5.27
N ILE A 176 -16.14 8.02 5.88
CA ILE A 176 -15.73 6.80 5.16
C ILE A 176 -16.91 6.22 4.35
N ILE A 177 -18.07 6.06 4.99
CA ILE A 177 -19.23 5.42 4.36
C ILE A 177 -19.81 6.30 3.26
N ASP A 178 -19.85 7.61 3.45
CA ASP A 178 -20.37 8.54 2.44
C ASP A 178 -19.48 8.56 1.18
N GLU A 179 -18.14 8.51 1.34
CA GLU A 179 -17.22 8.35 0.20
C GLU A 179 -17.44 7.02 -0.53
N ILE A 180 -17.58 5.90 0.21
CA ILE A 180 -17.77 4.58 -0.39
C ILE A 180 -19.12 4.52 -1.13
N ARG A 181 -20.20 5.15 -0.65
CA ARG A 181 -21.48 5.25 -1.37
C ARG A 181 -21.34 5.99 -2.69
N LYS A 182 -20.64 7.14 -2.69
CA LYS A 182 -20.37 7.89 -3.93
C LYS A 182 -19.61 7.05 -4.96
N LEU A 183 -18.62 6.28 -4.49
CA LEU A 183 -17.86 5.39 -5.37
C LEU A 183 -18.71 4.23 -5.90
N ALA A 184 -19.59 3.65 -5.08
CA ALA A 184 -20.53 2.63 -5.52
C ALA A 184 -21.50 3.15 -6.60
N GLU A 185 -22.03 4.37 -6.44
CA GLU A 185 -22.85 5.07 -7.44
C GLU A 185 -22.09 5.29 -8.76
N ASN A 186 -20.76 5.49 -8.69
CA ASN A 186 -19.87 5.60 -9.85
C ASN A 186 -19.42 4.24 -10.42
N GLY A 187 -19.99 3.12 -9.93
CA GLY A 187 -19.80 1.78 -10.50
C GLY A 187 -18.62 1.00 -9.96
N TYR A 188 -17.95 1.47 -8.92
CA TYR A 188 -16.87 0.70 -8.26
C TYR A 188 -17.43 -0.53 -7.57
N LYS A 189 -16.75 -1.67 -7.76
CA LYS A 189 -17.18 -2.98 -7.23
C LYS A 189 -16.36 -3.44 -6.03
N GLU A 190 -15.10 -3.00 -5.92
CA GLU A 190 -14.21 -3.36 -4.83
C GLU A 190 -13.66 -2.10 -4.16
N VAL A 191 -13.68 -2.10 -2.82
CA VAL A 191 -12.99 -1.10 -1.99
C VAL A 191 -11.90 -1.76 -1.16
N VAL A 192 -10.77 -1.08 -1.06
CA VAL A 192 -9.63 -1.51 -0.23
C VAL A 192 -9.49 -0.55 0.93
N LEU A 193 -9.89 -0.96 2.12
CA LEU A 193 -9.71 -0.18 3.34
C LEU A 193 -8.21 -0.11 3.65
N THR A 194 -7.65 1.09 3.55
CA THR A 194 -6.21 1.31 3.65
C THR A 194 -5.83 2.30 4.73
N GLY A 195 -4.64 2.14 5.26
CA GLY A 195 -4.05 3.03 6.27
C GLY A 195 -2.59 2.70 6.48
N ILE A 196 -1.96 3.45 7.33
CA ILE A 196 -0.58 3.17 7.78
C ILE A 196 -0.56 1.99 8.75
N HIS A 197 -1.57 1.90 9.62
CA HIS A 197 -1.74 0.80 10.55
C HIS A 197 -3.24 0.59 10.85
N VAL A 198 -3.96 -0.01 9.92
CA VAL A 198 -5.43 -0.17 10.00
C VAL A 198 -5.92 -0.87 11.26
N ALA A 199 -5.11 -1.76 11.86
CA ALA A 199 -5.40 -2.40 13.14
C ALA A 199 -5.46 -1.43 14.33
N SER A 200 -5.08 -0.18 14.15
CA SER A 200 -5.19 0.88 15.17
C SER A 200 -6.37 1.82 14.93
N TYR A 201 -7.18 1.58 13.90
CA TYR A 201 -8.36 2.39 13.65
C TYR A 201 -9.28 2.44 14.89
N GLY A 202 -9.76 3.62 15.20
CA GLY A 202 -10.68 3.90 16.32
C GLY A 202 -10.00 4.22 17.66
N ARG A 203 -8.70 3.88 17.84
CA ARG A 203 -8.02 4.04 19.15
C ARG A 203 -7.86 5.49 19.64
N ASP A 204 -7.98 6.44 18.74
CA ASP A 204 -7.87 7.88 18.98
C ASP A 204 -9.23 8.58 18.95
N LEU A 205 -10.30 7.85 18.63
CA LEU A 205 -11.66 8.36 18.63
C LEU A 205 -12.30 8.23 20.04
N GLU A 206 -13.25 9.12 20.34
CA GLU A 206 -14.01 9.05 21.60
C GLU A 206 -15.04 7.92 21.60
N GLU A 207 -15.49 7.50 20.42
CA GLU A 207 -16.41 6.38 20.24
C GLU A 207 -15.67 5.05 20.40
N ASP A 208 -16.31 4.08 21.05
CA ASP A 208 -15.79 2.70 21.15
C ASP A 208 -16.05 1.94 19.82
N ILE A 209 -15.28 2.31 18.80
CA ILE A 209 -15.35 1.71 17.46
C ILE A 209 -13.97 1.23 17.03
N ASP A 210 -13.97 0.24 16.16
CA ASP A 210 -12.76 -0.36 15.59
C ASP A 210 -12.93 -0.62 14.10
N ILE A 211 -11.93 -1.25 13.49
CA ILE A 211 -11.96 -1.61 12.08
C ILE A 211 -13.11 -2.57 11.72
N LEU A 212 -13.52 -3.44 12.63
CA LEU A 212 -14.63 -4.36 12.42
C LEU A 212 -15.96 -3.61 12.25
N THR A 213 -16.16 -2.54 13.03
CA THR A 213 -17.32 -1.66 12.90
C THR A 213 -17.40 -1.06 11.49
N VAL A 214 -16.26 -0.55 10.98
CA VAL A 214 -16.19 -0.01 9.60
C VAL A 214 -16.46 -1.09 8.55
N ILE A 215 -15.88 -2.29 8.70
CA ILE A 215 -16.10 -3.41 7.77
C ILE A 215 -17.58 -3.77 7.71
N LYS A 216 -18.27 -3.86 8.87
CA LYS A 216 -19.71 -4.14 8.95
C LYS A 216 -20.54 -3.09 8.24
N ASP A 217 -20.22 -1.81 8.43
CA ASP A 217 -20.95 -0.73 7.75
C ASP A 217 -20.75 -0.74 6.24
N VAL A 218 -19.52 -0.97 5.79
CA VAL A 218 -19.23 -1.07 4.35
C VAL A 218 -19.93 -2.28 3.72
N ASN A 219 -20.12 -3.36 4.48
CA ASN A 219 -20.89 -4.53 4.02
C ASN A 219 -22.34 -4.19 3.66
N GLU A 220 -22.92 -3.19 4.32
CA GLU A 220 -24.29 -2.73 4.07
C GLU A 220 -24.40 -1.74 2.88
N VAL A 221 -23.26 -1.32 2.28
CA VAL A 221 -23.32 -0.39 1.13
C VAL A 221 -23.67 -1.15 -0.14
N ASP A 222 -24.80 -0.78 -0.75
CA ASP A 222 -25.24 -1.32 -2.03
C ASP A 222 -24.25 -0.93 -3.16
N GLY A 223 -24.08 -1.82 -4.14
CA GLY A 223 -23.19 -1.61 -5.28
C GLY A 223 -21.74 -2.04 -5.05
N ILE A 224 -21.23 -2.06 -3.81
CA ILE A 224 -19.97 -2.69 -3.47
C ILE A 224 -20.15 -4.20 -3.35
N GLU A 225 -19.31 -4.95 -4.06
CA GLU A 225 -19.35 -6.41 -4.08
C GLU A 225 -18.17 -7.04 -3.30
N ARG A 226 -17.09 -6.28 -3.12
CA ARG A 226 -15.88 -6.75 -2.42
C ARG A 226 -15.30 -5.69 -1.49
N ILE A 227 -14.96 -6.12 -0.29
CA ILE A 227 -14.21 -5.37 0.71
C ILE A 227 -12.87 -6.06 0.90
N ARG A 228 -11.78 -5.32 0.80
CA ARG A 228 -10.44 -5.83 1.05
C ARG A 228 -9.75 -5.01 2.13
N LEU A 229 -8.97 -5.66 2.97
CA LEU A 229 -8.07 -4.97 3.90
C LEU A 229 -6.69 -4.79 3.27
N SER A 230 -6.05 -3.66 3.54
CA SER A 230 -4.62 -3.50 3.30
C SER A 230 -3.81 -4.33 4.31
N SER A 231 -2.50 -4.08 4.41
CA SER A 231 -1.63 -4.81 5.33
C SER A 231 -2.06 -4.67 6.79
N VAL A 232 -2.10 -5.78 7.51
CA VAL A 232 -2.56 -5.86 8.90
C VAL A 232 -1.53 -6.56 9.78
N GLU A 233 -1.41 -6.15 11.02
CA GLU A 233 -0.64 -6.91 12.01
C GLU A 233 -1.44 -8.14 12.50
N PRO A 234 -0.76 -9.27 12.77
CA PRO A 234 -1.42 -10.52 13.21
C PRO A 234 -2.20 -10.36 14.51
N VAL A 235 -1.82 -9.42 15.37
CA VAL A 235 -2.48 -9.14 16.66
C VAL A 235 -3.94 -8.69 16.55
N LEU A 236 -4.39 -8.25 15.37
CA LEU A 236 -5.80 -7.94 15.12
C LEU A 236 -6.66 -9.20 15.07
N PHE A 237 -6.10 -10.30 14.59
CA PHE A 237 -6.84 -11.53 14.29
C PHE A 237 -7.01 -12.40 15.54
N THR A 238 -7.73 -11.89 16.55
CA THR A 238 -8.22 -12.70 17.66
C THR A 238 -9.24 -13.72 17.16
N GLU A 239 -9.53 -14.76 17.94
CA GLU A 239 -10.53 -15.76 17.55
C GLU A 239 -11.91 -15.14 17.32
N ASP A 240 -12.32 -14.23 18.21
CA ASP A 240 -13.59 -13.51 18.07
C ASP A 240 -13.62 -12.64 16.79
N PHE A 241 -12.53 -11.92 16.50
CA PHE A 241 -12.45 -11.13 15.26
C PHE A 241 -12.56 -12.01 14.03
N ILE A 242 -11.85 -13.15 14.01
CA ILE A 242 -11.91 -14.10 12.89
C ILE A 242 -13.32 -14.68 12.73
N ASP A 243 -13.98 -15.04 13.83
CA ASP A 243 -15.35 -15.56 13.82
C ASP A 243 -16.36 -14.52 13.30
N GLN A 244 -16.16 -13.25 13.60
CA GLN A 244 -17.02 -12.17 13.11
C GLN A 244 -16.79 -11.89 11.63
N ILE A 245 -15.53 -11.76 11.19
CA ILE A 245 -15.22 -11.48 9.78
C ILE A 245 -15.56 -12.63 8.83
N SER A 246 -15.54 -13.89 9.33
CA SER A 246 -15.93 -15.06 8.53
C SER A 246 -17.40 -15.08 8.11
N LYS A 247 -18.23 -14.23 8.72
CA LYS A 247 -19.67 -14.09 8.46
C LYS A 247 -20.00 -12.89 7.57
N ILE A 248 -18.98 -12.13 7.13
CA ILE A 248 -19.15 -10.94 6.30
C ILE A 248 -18.98 -11.31 4.84
N ASP A 249 -20.07 -11.33 4.10
CA ASP A 249 -20.13 -11.88 2.74
C ASP A 249 -19.26 -11.14 1.73
N LYS A 250 -19.17 -9.80 1.84
CA LYS A 250 -18.38 -8.98 0.91
C LYS A 250 -16.90 -8.92 1.26
N LEU A 251 -16.50 -9.34 2.47
CA LEU A 251 -15.09 -9.33 2.87
C LEU A 251 -14.36 -10.50 2.20
N VAL A 252 -13.46 -10.16 1.29
CA VAL A 252 -12.75 -11.16 0.47
C VAL A 252 -11.75 -12.00 1.29
N PRO A 253 -11.58 -13.30 0.95
CA PRO A 253 -10.73 -14.23 1.69
C PRO A 253 -9.24 -14.03 1.37
N HIS A 254 -8.73 -12.83 1.58
CA HIS A 254 -7.31 -12.50 1.43
C HIS A 254 -6.85 -11.56 2.54
N TYR A 255 -5.80 -11.94 3.25
CA TYR A 255 -5.20 -11.09 4.27
C TYR A 255 -3.68 -11.00 4.07
N HIS A 256 -3.20 -9.76 4.04
CA HIS A 256 -1.77 -9.48 4.05
C HIS A 256 -1.32 -9.28 5.49
N LEU A 257 -0.70 -10.33 6.07
CA LEU A 257 -0.25 -10.36 7.46
C LEU A 257 1.22 -9.99 7.55
N SER A 258 1.56 -8.85 8.15
CA SER A 258 2.95 -8.36 8.24
C SER A 258 3.76 -9.19 9.24
N LEU A 259 4.54 -10.18 8.77
CA LEU A 259 5.41 -11.02 9.60
C LEU A 259 6.75 -10.36 9.91
N GLN A 260 7.44 -9.89 8.89
CA GLN A 260 8.77 -9.28 8.88
C GLN A 260 9.94 -10.26 9.06
N SER A 261 9.90 -11.25 9.95
CA SER A 261 10.89 -12.32 10.13
C SER A 261 10.23 -13.58 10.72
N GLY A 262 10.74 -14.75 10.37
CA GLY A 262 10.33 -16.03 10.93
C GLY A 262 11.23 -16.51 12.07
N CYS A 263 12.00 -15.62 12.71
CA CYS A 263 12.84 -15.90 13.86
C CYS A 263 12.53 -14.92 14.99
N ASP A 264 12.22 -15.43 16.19
CA ASP A 264 11.82 -14.62 17.34
C ASP A 264 12.92 -13.67 17.83
N ALA A 265 14.18 -14.07 17.75
CA ALA A 265 15.31 -13.21 18.11
C ALA A 265 15.37 -11.97 17.20
N THR A 266 15.15 -12.15 15.89
CA THR A 266 15.10 -11.06 14.93
C THR A 266 13.84 -10.20 15.13
N LEU A 267 12.64 -10.80 15.35
CA LEU A 267 11.40 -10.06 15.66
C LEU A 267 11.57 -9.18 16.91
N LYS A 268 12.22 -9.67 17.94
CA LYS A 268 12.53 -8.91 19.18
C LYS A 268 13.42 -7.71 18.88
N ARG A 269 14.49 -7.88 18.08
CA ARG A 269 15.35 -6.75 17.65
C ARG A 269 14.61 -5.74 16.78
N MET A 270 13.63 -6.21 15.97
CA MET A 270 12.74 -5.38 15.19
C MET A 270 11.69 -4.62 16.02
N ASN A 271 11.61 -4.86 17.34
CA ASN A 271 10.57 -4.33 18.25
C ASN A 271 9.16 -4.75 17.82
N ARG A 272 8.99 -6.02 17.37
CA ARG A 272 7.68 -6.59 17.09
C ARG A 272 7.05 -7.13 18.38
N ARG A 273 5.71 -7.06 18.46
CA ARG A 273 4.95 -7.39 19.68
C ARG A 273 4.22 -8.74 19.57
N TYR A 274 4.70 -9.63 18.75
CA TYR A 274 4.22 -10.99 18.55
C TYR A 274 5.41 -11.92 18.28
N THR A 275 5.20 -13.20 18.53
CA THR A 275 6.14 -14.29 18.26
C THR A 275 5.78 -15.02 16.97
N THR A 276 6.68 -15.89 16.50
CA THR A 276 6.41 -16.81 15.40
C THR A 276 5.26 -17.76 15.73
N GLU A 277 5.11 -18.18 16.99
CA GLU A 277 4.01 -19.00 17.45
C GLU A 277 2.65 -18.26 17.38
N ASP A 278 2.59 -17.00 17.82
CA ASP A 278 1.39 -16.16 17.70
C ASP A 278 0.98 -15.98 16.23
N TYR A 279 1.95 -15.77 15.34
CA TYR A 279 1.69 -15.65 13.93
C TYR A 279 1.16 -16.95 13.33
N ARG A 280 1.77 -18.10 13.67
CA ARG A 280 1.31 -19.41 13.24
C ARG A 280 -0.13 -19.67 13.68
N ARG A 281 -0.43 -19.43 14.95
CA ARG A 281 -1.78 -19.58 15.50
C ARG A 281 -2.80 -18.73 14.72
N THR A 282 -2.45 -17.51 14.36
CA THR A 282 -3.30 -16.64 13.52
C THR A 282 -3.52 -17.25 12.13
N VAL A 283 -2.47 -17.75 11.48
CA VAL A 283 -2.56 -18.41 10.16
C VAL A 283 -3.47 -19.63 10.21
N ASP A 284 -3.28 -20.48 11.21
CA ASP A 284 -4.05 -21.73 11.38
C ASP A 284 -5.52 -21.45 11.67
N ASN A 285 -5.81 -20.46 12.53
CA ASN A 285 -7.16 -20.01 12.83
C ASN A 285 -7.89 -19.43 11.61
N LEU A 286 -7.22 -18.62 10.79
CA LEU A 286 -7.78 -18.09 9.55
C LEU A 286 -8.10 -19.21 8.55
N ARG A 287 -7.18 -20.16 8.36
CA ARG A 287 -7.40 -21.30 7.46
C ARG A 287 -8.51 -22.22 7.91
N ALA A 288 -8.68 -22.40 9.21
CA ALA A 288 -9.74 -23.24 9.77
C ALA A 288 -11.13 -22.64 9.60
N ARG A 289 -11.27 -21.30 9.60
CA ARG A 289 -12.56 -20.62 9.62
C ARG A 289 -12.96 -19.97 8.30
N ILE A 290 -11.97 -19.64 7.43
CA ILE A 290 -12.23 -18.94 6.17
C ILE A 290 -11.79 -19.83 5.00
N PRO A 291 -12.74 -20.46 4.30
CA PRO A 291 -12.44 -21.29 3.14
C PRO A 291 -11.69 -20.53 2.06
N ARG A 292 -10.75 -21.21 1.40
CA ARG A 292 -9.98 -20.64 0.27
C ARG A 292 -9.16 -19.39 0.62
N VAL A 293 -8.93 -19.12 1.91
CA VAL A 293 -8.17 -17.93 2.34
C VAL A 293 -6.75 -17.94 1.76
N SER A 294 -6.37 -16.86 1.15
CA SER A 294 -4.99 -16.61 0.78
C SER A 294 -4.33 -15.69 1.79
N LEU A 295 -3.11 -16.05 2.16
CA LEU A 295 -2.31 -15.28 3.10
C LEU A 295 -1.02 -14.85 2.42
N THR A 296 -0.75 -13.55 2.50
CA THR A 296 0.48 -12.94 1.98
C THR A 296 1.21 -12.18 3.08
N THR A 297 2.49 -11.91 2.90
CA THR A 297 3.28 -11.26 3.94
C THR A 297 4.43 -10.42 3.38
N ASP A 298 4.97 -9.54 4.24
CA ASP A 298 6.26 -8.89 4.06
C ASP A 298 7.33 -9.59 4.89
N VAL A 299 8.53 -9.74 4.33
CA VAL A 299 9.72 -10.27 5.02
C VAL A 299 10.92 -9.37 4.74
N ILE A 300 11.64 -9.00 5.79
CA ILE A 300 12.89 -8.23 5.70
C ILE A 300 14.05 -9.20 5.93
N VAL A 301 14.96 -9.28 4.97
CA VAL A 301 16.18 -10.06 5.07
C VAL A 301 17.40 -9.18 5.33
N GLY A 302 18.37 -9.70 6.09
CA GLY A 302 19.60 -8.99 6.42
C GLY A 302 19.36 -7.82 7.37
N PHE A 303 18.43 -8.00 8.30
CA PHE A 303 18.27 -7.08 9.43
C PHE A 303 19.56 -7.09 10.29
N PRO A 304 19.97 -5.96 10.92
CA PRO A 304 21.18 -5.94 11.75
C PRO A 304 21.22 -7.07 12.79
N GLY A 305 22.33 -7.79 12.85
CA GLY A 305 22.53 -8.93 13.71
C GLY A 305 21.80 -10.22 13.27
N GLU A 306 21.16 -10.27 12.09
CA GLU A 306 20.59 -11.51 11.57
C GLU A 306 21.69 -12.49 11.16
N THR A 307 21.85 -13.59 11.90
CA THR A 307 22.85 -14.63 11.62
C THR A 307 22.38 -15.58 10.52
N ASN A 308 23.23 -16.51 10.09
CA ASN A 308 22.85 -17.55 9.13
C ASN A 308 21.87 -18.55 9.73
N GLU A 309 22.00 -18.83 11.03
CA GLU A 309 21.10 -19.70 11.79
C GLU A 309 19.71 -19.08 11.87
N GLU A 310 19.61 -17.80 12.23
CA GLU A 310 18.34 -17.06 12.28
C GLU A 310 17.65 -16.96 10.92
N PHE A 311 18.42 -16.77 9.85
CA PHE A 311 17.88 -16.80 8.49
C PHE A 311 17.40 -18.21 8.12
N SER A 312 18.15 -19.26 8.48
CA SER A 312 17.75 -20.65 8.24
C SER A 312 16.46 -21.01 8.98
N GLU A 313 16.29 -20.52 10.21
CA GLU A 313 15.05 -20.63 10.99
C GLU A 313 13.89 -19.94 10.26
N THR A 314 14.08 -18.70 9.81
CA THR A 314 13.10 -17.93 9.02
C THR A 314 12.69 -18.69 7.75
N LEU A 315 13.66 -19.22 7.00
CA LEU A 315 13.39 -19.98 5.77
C LEU A 315 12.60 -21.26 6.04
N ALA A 316 12.97 -22.01 7.08
CA ALA A 316 12.26 -23.23 7.50
C ALA A 316 10.83 -22.92 7.94
N TYR A 317 10.65 -21.88 8.74
CA TYR A 317 9.35 -21.42 9.22
C TYR A 317 8.42 -21.03 8.06
N LEU A 318 8.89 -20.22 7.12
CA LEU A 318 8.11 -19.78 5.95
C LEU A 318 7.80 -20.94 4.98
N LYS A 319 8.70 -21.90 4.85
CA LYS A 319 8.49 -23.12 4.05
C LYS A 319 7.35 -23.97 4.61
N ASP A 320 7.23 -24.03 5.93
CA ASP A 320 6.17 -24.78 6.62
C ASP A 320 4.83 -24.04 6.59
N LEU A 321 4.83 -22.72 6.76
CA LEU A 321 3.62 -21.87 6.71
C LEU A 321 2.93 -21.87 5.35
N LYS A 322 3.64 -22.05 4.25
CA LYS A 322 3.10 -22.08 2.88
C LYS A 322 2.18 -20.88 2.58
N LEU A 323 2.64 -19.66 2.90
CA LEU A 323 1.93 -18.43 2.53
C LEU A 323 1.92 -18.29 1.01
N MET A 324 0.80 -17.84 0.44
CA MET A 324 0.62 -17.75 -1.01
C MET A 324 1.71 -16.91 -1.68
N HIS A 325 2.00 -15.74 -1.12
CA HIS A 325 3.01 -14.83 -1.67
C HIS A 325 3.76 -14.08 -0.56
N MET A 326 5.03 -13.76 -0.82
CA MET A 326 5.89 -13.01 0.09
C MET A 326 6.56 -11.85 -0.64
N HIS A 327 6.37 -10.64 -0.13
CA HIS A 327 7.18 -9.49 -0.55
C HIS A 327 8.47 -9.48 0.27
N VAL A 328 9.58 -9.72 -0.40
CA VAL A 328 10.90 -9.81 0.25
C VAL A 328 11.66 -8.51 0.08
N PHE A 329 12.00 -7.89 1.21
CA PHE A 329 12.74 -6.64 1.27
C PHE A 329 14.14 -6.87 1.85
N LYS A 330 15.16 -6.36 1.18
CA LYS A 330 16.49 -6.23 1.80
C LYS A 330 16.47 -5.07 2.78
N TYR A 331 16.89 -5.30 4.01
CA TYR A 331 16.97 -4.21 4.98
C TYR A 331 17.73 -3.01 4.43
N SER A 332 17.10 -1.85 4.52
CA SER A 332 17.63 -0.57 4.08
C SER A 332 17.67 0.39 5.28
N PRO A 333 18.86 0.78 5.80
CA PRO A 333 18.94 1.65 6.96
C PRO A 333 18.30 3.01 6.67
N ARG A 334 17.52 3.51 7.63
CA ARG A 334 16.89 4.84 7.55
C ARG A 334 17.41 5.72 8.67
N LYS A 335 18.04 6.85 8.31
CA LYS A 335 18.57 7.82 9.29
C LYS A 335 17.48 8.19 10.30
N GLY A 336 17.81 8.15 11.57
CA GLY A 336 16.88 8.45 12.67
C GLY A 336 16.14 7.22 13.22
N THR A 337 16.25 6.04 12.60
CA THR A 337 15.70 4.81 13.16
C THR A 337 16.73 4.07 14.03
N PRO A 338 16.28 3.39 15.11
CA PRO A 338 17.20 2.62 15.96
C PRO A 338 18.05 1.59 15.20
N ALA A 339 17.46 0.87 14.26
CA ALA A 339 18.17 -0.16 13.49
C ALA A 339 19.28 0.40 12.58
N ALA A 340 19.21 1.68 12.20
CA ALA A 340 20.27 2.28 11.40
C ALA A 340 21.59 2.47 12.17
N SER A 341 21.51 2.55 13.51
CA SER A 341 22.68 2.69 14.40
C SER A 341 23.15 1.38 15.03
N MET A 342 22.51 0.24 14.74
CA MET A 342 22.97 -1.07 15.18
C MET A 342 24.27 -1.45 14.46
N GLU A 343 25.20 -2.06 15.19
CA GLU A 343 26.57 -2.34 14.70
C GLU A 343 26.60 -3.46 13.66
N ASP A 344 25.97 -4.59 13.92
CA ASP A 344 26.07 -5.81 13.10
C ASP A 344 25.28 -5.74 11.79
N GLN A 345 25.64 -4.78 10.92
CA GLN A 345 25.00 -4.63 9.59
C GLN A 345 25.37 -5.80 8.67
N VAL A 346 24.38 -6.46 8.10
CA VAL A 346 24.60 -7.59 7.20
C VAL A 346 25.11 -7.13 5.84
N ASP A 347 26.05 -7.88 5.29
CA ASP A 347 26.65 -7.60 3.97
C ASP A 347 25.60 -7.58 2.83
N PRO A 348 25.72 -6.68 1.85
CA PRO A 348 24.79 -6.59 0.73
C PRO A 348 24.67 -7.86 -0.12
N GLN A 349 25.75 -8.63 -0.29
CA GLN A 349 25.71 -9.90 -1.05
C GLN A 349 24.93 -10.95 -0.28
N MET A 350 25.09 -11.01 1.05
CA MET A 350 24.32 -11.90 1.91
C MET A 350 22.83 -11.55 1.88
N LYS A 351 22.48 -10.25 1.92
CA LYS A 351 21.10 -9.79 1.75
C LYS A 351 20.51 -10.24 0.42
N GLN A 352 21.31 -10.19 -0.66
CA GLN A 352 20.85 -10.64 -1.98
C GLN A 352 20.59 -12.14 -1.98
N MET A 353 21.53 -12.96 -1.51
CA MET A 353 21.36 -14.42 -1.44
C MET A 353 20.14 -14.84 -0.63
N ARG A 354 19.93 -14.21 0.53
CA ARG A 354 18.75 -14.46 1.38
C ARG A 354 17.45 -14.06 0.67
N SER A 355 17.45 -12.91 -0.01
CA SER A 355 16.31 -12.43 -0.80
C SER A 355 15.96 -13.42 -1.93
N ASP A 356 16.95 -13.87 -2.70
CA ASP A 356 16.74 -14.80 -3.82
C ASP A 356 16.17 -16.14 -3.33
N SER A 357 16.63 -16.63 -2.19
CA SER A 357 16.13 -17.86 -1.57
C SER A 357 14.64 -17.75 -1.20
N LEU A 358 14.22 -16.63 -0.60
CA LEU A 358 12.81 -16.41 -0.23
C LEU A 358 11.93 -16.11 -1.44
N LEU A 359 12.44 -15.42 -2.46
CA LEU A 359 11.69 -15.20 -3.71
C LEU A 359 11.42 -16.52 -4.44
N ALA A 360 12.42 -17.41 -4.51
CA ALA A 360 12.22 -18.76 -5.07
C ALA A 360 11.17 -19.57 -4.29
N LEU A 361 11.17 -19.46 -2.95
CA LEU A 361 10.15 -20.07 -2.11
C LEU A 361 8.76 -19.47 -2.36
N SER A 362 8.68 -18.15 -2.52
CA SER A 362 7.42 -17.45 -2.82
C SER A 362 6.79 -17.92 -4.12
N THR A 363 7.59 -18.00 -5.21
CA THR A 363 7.14 -18.53 -6.50
C THR A 363 6.63 -19.97 -6.38
N LYS A 364 7.36 -20.83 -5.66
CA LYS A 364 6.92 -22.20 -5.42
C LYS A 364 5.57 -22.26 -4.68
N ASN A 365 5.42 -21.44 -3.64
CA ASN A 365 4.21 -21.40 -2.84
C ASN A 365 3.01 -20.89 -3.64
N PHE A 366 3.20 -19.85 -4.48
CA PHE A 366 2.16 -19.36 -5.38
C PHE A 366 1.63 -20.46 -6.30
N ARG A 367 2.55 -21.19 -6.96
CA ARG A 367 2.16 -22.30 -7.84
C ARG A 367 1.38 -23.38 -7.10
N LEU A 368 1.81 -23.79 -5.89
CA LEU A 368 1.10 -24.76 -5.06
C LEU A 368 -0.28 -24.26 -4.61
N PHE A 369 -0.42 -22.97 -4.35
CA PHE A 369 -1.71 -22.38 -3.99
C PHE A 369 -2.63 -22.35 -5.21
N ALA A 370 -2.16 -21.85 -6.34
CA ALA A 370 -2.95 -21.73 -7.57
C ALA A 370 -3.41 -23.09 -8.11
N ASP A 371 -2.59 -24.15 -7.95
CA ASP A 371 -2.92 -25.51 -8.41
C ASP A 371 -4.19 -26.08 -7.76
N GLN A 372 -4.54 -25.62 -6.55
CA GLN A 372 -5.77 -26.03 -5.86
C GLN A 372 -7.06 -25.53 -6.57
N PHE A 373 -6.93 -24.59 -7.51
CA PHE A 373 -8.05 -23.91 -8.18
C PHE A 373 -8.16 -24.21 -9.68
N LYS A 374 -7.34 -25.11 -10.24
CA LYS A 374 -7.33 -25.42 -11.67
C LYS A 374 -8.70 -25.80 -12.25
N ASP A 375 -9.46 -26.58 -11.48
CA ASP A 375 -10.77 -27.10 -11.91
C ASP A 375 -11.94 -26.28 -11.36
N THR A 376 -11.68 -25.06 -10.88
CA THR A 376 -12.69 -24.19 -10.26
C THR A 376 -12.87 -22.93 -11.08
N ASP A 377 -14.12 -22.49 -11.23
CA ASP A 377 -14.43 -21.19 -11.79
C ASP A 377 -14.19 -20.11 -10.73
N LEU A 378 -13.29 -19.18 -11.05
CA LEU A 378 -12.89 -18.10 -10.18
C LEU A 378 -13.51 -16.79 -10.66
N LYS A 379 -14.06 -16.00 -9.73
CA LYS A 379 -14.54 -14.65 -10.04
C LYS A 379 -13.35 -13.68 -10.06
N VAL A 380 -13.10 -13.06 -11.22
CA VAL A 380 -11.98 -12.12 -11.43
C VAL A 380 -12.53 -10.73 -11.71
N LEU A 381 -12.10 -9.74 -10.94
CA LEU A 381 -12.31 -8.33 -11.24
C LEU A 381 -11.19 -7.87 -12.18
N PHE A 382 -11.53 -7.50 -13.42
CA PHE A 382 -10.57 -7.04 -14.41
C PHE A 382 -10.31 -5.54 -14.28
N GLU A 383 -9.04 -5.14 -14.31
CA GLU A 383 -8.60 -3.77 -14.01
C GLU A 383 -7.98 -3.08 -15.22
N GLU A 384 -7.04 -3.71 -15.88
CA GLU A 384 -6.25 -3.09 -16.95
C GLU A 384 -5.96 -4.08 -18.09
N VAL A 385 -5.46 -3.53 -19.19
CA VAL A 385 -4.98 -4.30 -20.35
C VAL A 385 -3.47 -4.11 -20.41
N ASP A 386 -2.73 -5.21 -20.46
CA ASP A 386 -1.28 -5.14 -20.63
C ASP A 386 -0.90 -4.85 -22.11
N LYS A 387 0.39 -4.57 -22.32
CA LYS A 387 0.94 -4.28 -23.66
C LYS A 387 0.78 -5.43 -24.67
N ASP A 388 0.56 -6.65 -24.19
CA ASP A 388 0.41 -7.86 -25.01
C ASP A 388 -1.08 -8.18 -25.28
N GLY A 389 -2.00 -7.30 -24.83
CA GLY A 389 -3.43 -7.38 -25.06
C GLY A 389 -4.17 -8.34 -24.11
N TYR A 390 -3.55 -8.73 -22.99
CA TYR A 390 -4.24 -9.47 -21.95
C TYR A 390 -4.92 -8.52 -20.98
N TYR A 391 -6.18 -8.81 -20.67
CA TYR A 391 -6.87 -8.22 -19.53
C TYR A 391 -6.34 -8.85 -18.25
N GLU A 392 -5.87 -8.02 -17.33
CA GLU A 392 -5.34 -8.42 -16.04
C GLU A 392 -6.33 -8.06 -14.93
N GLY A 393 -6.55 -9.01 -14.03
CA GLY A 393 -7.47 -8.83 -12.91
C GLY A 393 -7.09 -9.68 -11.70
N LEU A 394 -7.84 -9.47 -10.61
CA LEU A 394 -7.64 -10.17 -9.36
C LEU A 394 -8.85 -10.99 -8.95
N THR A 395 -8.59 -12.20 -8.48
CA THR A 395 -9.61 -13.02 -7.81
C THR A 395 -9.96 -12.42 -6.43
N ASP A 396 -11.01 -12.93 -5.82
CA ASP A 396 -11.36 -12.62 -4.43
C ASP A 396 -10.20 -12.95 -3.47
N ASN A 397 -9.54 -14.08 -3.65
CA ASN A 397 -8.37 -14.50 -2.88
C ASN A 397 -7.02 -13.98 -3.42
N TYR A 398 -7.03 -12.92 -4.22
CA TYR A 398 -5.88 -12.13 -4.63
C TYR A 398 -4.90 -12.79 -5.62
N MET A 399 -5.30 -13.85 -6.32
CA MET A 399 -4.50 -14.36 -7.44
C MET A 399 -4.64 -13.43 -8.64
N ARG A 400 -3.52 -13.14 -9.30
CA ARG A 400 -3.48 -12.38 -10.54
C ARG A 400 -3.81 -13.31 -11.70
N ILE A 401 -4.81 -12.93 -12.50
CA ILE A 401 -5.25 -13.70 -13.66
C ILE A 401 -5.15 -12.83 -14.91
N LYS A 402 -4.66 -13.41 -15.99
CA LYS A 402 -4.61 -12.81 -17.32
C LYS A 402 -5.51 -13.57 -18.28
N VAL A 403 -6.34 -12.85 -19.03
CA VAL A 403 -7.32 -13.41 -19.97
C VAL A 403 -7.28 -12.63 -21.28
N ARG A 404 -7.46 -13.30 -22.42
CA ARG A 404 -7.74 -12.62 -23.69
C ARG A 404 -9.24 -12.44 -23.87
N SER A 405 -9.63 -11.27 -24.36
CA SER A 405 -11.04 -10.97 -24.69
C SER A 405 -11.10 -10.02 -25.85
N ASP A 406 -12.06 -10.26 -26.75
CA ASP A 406 -12.38 -9.35 -27.86
C ASP A 406 -13.25 -8.15 -27.43
N LYS A 407 -13.77 -8.18 -26.20
CA LYS A 407 -14.60 -7.13 -25.62
C LYS A 407 -13.85 -6.45 -24.47
N ASP A 408 -14.15 -5.18 -24.25
CA ASP A 408 -13.65 -4.51 -23.03
C ASP A 408 -14.37 -5.07 -21.80
N ILE A 409 -13.58 -5.70 -20.92
CA ILE A 409 -14.07 -6.33 -19.68
C ILE A 409 -13.56 -5.61 -18.42
N ARG A 410 -12.93 -4.44 -18.56
CA ARG A 410 -12.50 -3.65 -17.41
C ARG A 410 -13.69 -3.27 -16.53
N GLY A 411 -13.51 -3.32 -15.21
CA GLY A 411 -14.56 -3.04 -14.23
C GLY A 411 -15.56 -4.17 -14.03
N GLN A 412 -15.46 -5.28 -14.78
CA GLN A 412 -16.37 -6.40 -14.66
C GLN A 412 -15.79 -7.50 -13.77
N ILE A 413 -16.66 -8.15 -13.02
CA ILE A 413 -16.34 -9.38 -12.29
C ILE A 413 -16.87 -10.56 -13.11
N LEU A 414 -15.96 -11.32 -13.70
CA LEU A 414 -16.32 -12.42 -14.59
C LEU A 414 -15.76 -13.77 -14.09
N PRO A 415 -16.45 -14.89 -14.39
CA PRO A 415 -15.94 -16.22 -14.09
C PRO A 415 -14.81 -16.59 -15.05
N VAL A 416 -13.73 -17.13 -14.50
CA VAL A 416 -12.52 -17.56 -15.24
C VAL A 416 -12.08 -18.92 -14.75
N ARG A 417 -11.65 -19.78 -15.68
CA ARG A 417 -10.98 -21.05 -15.37
C ARG A 417 -9.49 -20.93 -15.68
N ILE A 418 -8.65 -21.39 -14.75
CA ILE A 418 -7.19 -21.41 -14.92
C ILE A 418 -6.81 -22.45 -15.97
N GLU A 419 -6.05 -22.04 -16.98
CA GLU A 419 -5.46 -22.86 -18.03
C GLU A 419 -3.98 -23.11 -17.79
N GLU A 420 -3.25 -22.08 -17.33
CA GLU A 420 -1.81 -22.16 -17.08
C GLU A 420 -1.43 -21.43 -15.78
N ILE A 421 -0.49 -21.99 -15.01
CA ILE A 421 0.06 -21.39 -13.80
C ILE A 421 1.49 -20.96 -14.08
N CYS A 422 1.72 -19.63 -14.06
CA CYS A 422 3.03 -19.00 -14.21
C CYS A 422 3.71 -18.79 -12.84
N ASP A 423 4.73 -17.93 -12.78
CA ASP A 423 5.52 -17.72 -11.56
C ASP A 423 4.77 -16.91 -10.48
N ASP A 424 4.01 -15.88 -10.90
CA ASP A 424 3.30 -14.95 -10.01
C ASP A 424 1.92 -14.53 -10.55
N TYR A 425 1.43 -15.17 -11.61
CA TYR A 425 0.10 -15.00 -12.19
C TYR A 425 -0.38 -16.31 -12.83
N CYS A 426 -1.64 -16.35 -13.22
CA CYS A 426 -2.19 -17.43 -14.03
C CYS A 426 -2.75 -16.89 -15.34
N ILE A 427 -2.74 -17.71 -16.38
CA ILE A 427 -3.50 -17.48 -17.61
C ILE A 427 -4.77 -18.30 -17.52
N GLY A 428 -5.90 -17.74 -17.97
CA GLY A 428 -7.18 -18.43 -17.97
C GLY A 428 -8.08 -18.02 -19.12
N GLY A 429 -9.16 -18.77 -19.28
CA GLY A 429 -10.24 -18.51 -20.22
C GLY A 429 -11.52 -18.05 -19.49
N LEU A 430 -12.28 -17.18 -20.14
CA LEU A 430 -13.64 -16.82 -19.68
C LEU A 430 -14.54 -18.06 -19.79
N VAL A 431 -15.39 -18.28 -18.77
CA VAL A 431 -16.34 -19.40 -18.72
C VAL A 431 -17.72 -18.93 -19.21
#